data_fe49bbe19b470f14ab170f55e7fe2557
#
_entry.id   fe49bbe19b470f14ab170f55e7fe2557
#
_cell.length_a   1.000
_cell.length_b   1.000
_cell.length_c   1.000
_cell.angle_alpha   90.00
_cell.angle_beta   90.00
_cell.angle_gamma   90.00
#
_symmetry.space_group_name_H-M   'P 1'
#
loop_
_entity.id
_entity.type
_entity.pdbx_description
1 polymer ?
#
loop_
_entity_poly.entity_id
_entity_poly.type
_entity_poly.pdbx_seq_one_letter_code
_entity_poly.pdbx_strand_id
1 'polypeptide(L)'
;MRATVLASVVLVLAGCGTSPKTSFYRLTVAPVTGPSASSLPQPVQVAAVHLPPSLDRKQMVRMTGGQAVSISETDRWSAPFGDMVRNVLSEDLEARLPKGTVILPDAPAPAQTAAIVVTVSSFAPDERGQVSLRGSWALMDPHSGTPALTRQIDLQEQGGPSAGAAAGAMSNVLGQLANDIASTLGHPSL
;
A
#
# COMPACT_ATOMS: atom_id res chain seq x y z
N MET A 1 -1.49 -67.51 -1.82
CA MET A 1 -1.14 -66.32 -2.62
C MET A 1 -2.28 -65.33 -2.87
N ARG A 2 -3.36 -65.30 -2.10
CA ARG A 2 -4.50 -64.34 -2.25
C ARG A 2 -4.65 -63.32 -1.13
N ALA A 3 -3.88 -63.42 -0.05
CA ALA A 3 -3.96 -62.49 1.11
C ALA A 3 -2.96 -61.34 1.05
N THR A 4 -1.91 -61.40 0.24
CA THR A 4 -0.84 -60.38 0.15
C THR A 4 -1.17 -59.22 -0.81
N VAL A 5 -2.16 -59.38 -1.69
CA VAL A 5 -2.56 -58.37 -2.67
C VAL A 5 -3.52 -57.31 -2.05
N LEU A 6 -4.27 -57.66 -1.02
CA LEU A 6 -5.20 -56.73 -0.35
C LEU A 6 -4.50 -55.72 0.56
N ALA A 7 -3.33 -56.01 1.09
CA ALA A 7 -2.59 -55.09 1.97
C ALA A 7 -1.90 -53.95 1.23
N SER A 8 -1.62 -54.10 -0.08
CA SER A 8 -0.94 -53.07 -0.87
C SER A 8 -1.88 -51.94 -1.38
N VAL A 9 -3.20 -52.15 -1.40
CA VAL A 9 -4.16 -51.19 -1.92
C VAL A 9 -4.59 -50.15 -0.87
N VAL A 10 -4.43 -50.46 0.42
CA VAL A 10 -4.87 -49.55 1.52
C VAL A 10 -3.86 -48.42 1.81
N LEU A 11 -2.62 -48.54 1.36
CA LEU A 11 -1.55 -47.57 1.67
C LEU A 11 -1.51 -46.37 0.73
N VAL A 12 -2.31 -46.32 -0.32
CA VAL A 12 -2.30 -45.22 -1.32
C VAL A 12 -3.32 -44.10 -1.00
N LEU A 13 -4.22 -44.29 -0.03
CA LEU A 13 -5.31 -43.34 0.27
C LEU A 13 -5.00 -42.37 1.43
N ALA A 14 -3.80 -42.42 2.04
CA ALA A 14 -3.44 -41.52 3.16
C ALA A 14 -2.80 -40.16 2.73
N GLY A 15 -2.84 -39.85 1.44
CA GLY A 15 -2.25 -38.63 0.88
C GLY A 15 -3.21 -37.43 0.74
N CYS A 16 -4.23 -37.28 1.60
CA CYS A 16 -4.98 -36.03 1.70
C CYS A 16 -4.13 -34.97 2.39
N GLY A 17 -3.15 -34.41 1.68
CA GLY A 17 -2.44 -33.23 2.10
C GLY A 17 -3.44 -32.09 2.30
N THR A 18 -3.53 -31.56 3.52
CA THR A 18 -4.29 -30.34 3.81
C THR A 18 -3.69 -29.21 3.01
N SER A 19 -4.42 -28.63 2.06
CA SER A 19 -3.97 -27.43 1.34
C SER A 19 -3.63 -26.33 2.34
N PRO A 20 -2.51 -25.62 2.18
CA PRO A 20 -2.12 -24.53 3.06
C PRO A 20 -3.25 -23.49 3.13
N LYS A 21 -3.59 -23.04 4.34
CA LYS A 21 -4.65 -22.05 4.56
C LYS A 21 -4.22 -20.70 3.99
N THR A 22 -5.04 -20.11 3.14
CA THR A 22 -4.85 -18.74 2.65
C THR A 22 -5.19 -17.73 3.75
N SER A 23 -4.29 -16.76 3.97
CA SER A 23 -4.47 -15.64 4.87
C SER A 23 -4.65 -14.35 4.09
N PHE A 24 -5.55 -13.48 4.56
CA PHE A 24 -5.82 -12.20 3.93
C PHE A 24 -5.37 -11.06 4.85
N TYR A 25 -4.72 -10.07 4.24
CA TYR A 25 -4.17 -8.91 4.93
C TYR A 25 -4.74 -7.63 4.34
N ARG A 26 -4.73 -6.58 5.13
CA ARG A 26 -5.14 -5.23 4.70
C ARG A 26 -4.13 -4.21 5.19
N LEU A 27 -4.06 -3.08 4.52
CA LEU A 27 -3.45 -1.87 5.04
C LEU A 27 -4.43 -1.16 5.98
N THR A 28 -3.92 -0.38 6.89
CA THR A 28 -4.71 0.37 7.88
C THR A 28 -4.13 1.77 8.06
N VAL A 29 -4.95 2.71 8.48
CA VAL A 29 -4.53 4.06 8.82
C VAL A 29 -3.46 3.99 9.91
N ALA A 30 -2.37 4.71 9.70
CA ALA A 30 -1.28 4.80 10.67
C ALA A 30 -1.59 5.84 11.75
N PRO A 31 -1.06 5.67 12.98
CA PRO A 31 -1.16 6.71 14.00
C PRO A 31 -0.63 8.05 13.50
N VAL A 32 -1.35 9.12 13.84
CA VAL A 32 -0.90 10.48 13.49
C VAL A 32 0.31 10.83 14.33
N THR A 33 1.43 11.09 13.66
CA THR A 33 2.67 11.54 14.28
C THR A 33 3.10 12.85 13.63
N GLY A 34 3.31 13.89 14.42
CA GLY A 34 3.73 15.20 13.92
C GLY A 34 2.59 16.25 13.86
N PRO A 35 2.93 17.48 13.46
CA PRO A 35 1.97 18.56 13.37
C PRO A 35 0.97 18.32 12.24
N SER A 36 -0.30 18.58 12.53
CA SER A 36 -1.36 18.64 11.50
C SER A 36 -1.36 20.01 10.85
N ALA A 37 -1.63 20.07 9.55
CA ALA A 37 -1.80 21.35 8.87
C ALA A 37 -3.03 22.09 9.42
N SER A 38 -2.89 23.39 9.64
CA SER A 38 -3.97 24.22 10.22
C SER A 38 -4.96 24.75 9.18
N SER A 39 -4.53 24.87 7.93
CA SER A 39 -5.37 25.33 6.80
C SER A 39 -4.83 24.79 5.48
N LEU A 40 -5.73 24.67 4.50
CA LEU A 40 -5.38 24.42 3.11
C LEU A 40 -6.07 25.46 2.23
N PRO A 41 -5.41 25.92 1.15
CA PRO A 41 -6.02 26.90 0.25
C PRO A 41 -7.17 26.32 -0.58
N GLN A 42 -7.18 25.00 -0.80
CA GLN A 42 -8.19 24.29 -1.59
C GLN A 42 -8.29 22.82 -1.15
N PRO A 43 -9.43 22.15 -1.41
CA PRO A 43 -9.55 20.72 -1.16
C PRO A 43 -8.56 19.92 -1.99
N VAL A 44 -8.21 18.72 -1.50
CA VAL A 44 -7.34 17.78 -2.18
C VAL A 44 -8.00 16.41 -2.29
N GLN A 45 -7.65 15.65 -3.32
CA GLN A 45 -8.09 14.28 -3.53
C GLN A 45 -6.91 13.42 -4.00
N VAL A 46 -6.73 12.24 -3.43
CA VAL A 46 -5.81 11.24 -4.02
C VAL A 46 -6.49 10.66 -5.25
N ALA A 47 -6.20 11.26 -6.39
CA ALA A 47 -6.84 10.91 -7.66
C ALA A 47 -6.34 9.57 -8.21
N ALA A 48 -5.03 9.31 -8.10
CA ALA A 48 -4.44 8.09 -8.61
C ALA A 48 -3.21 7.65 -7.79
N VAL A 49 -3.04 6.34 -7.69
CA VAL A 49 -1.81 5.69 -7.26
C VAL A 49 -1.39 4.71 -8.35
N HIS A 50 -0.29 4.99 -9.02
CA HIS A 50 0.26 4.13 -10.07
C HIS A 50 1.29 3.20 -9.46
N LEU A 51 1.01 1.90 -9.50
CA LEU A 51 1.91 0.84 -9.05
C LEU A 51 2.51 0.10 -10.24
N PRO A 52 3.76 -0.41 -10.13
CA PRO A 52 4.26 -1.36 -11.10
C PRO A 52 3.36 -2.60 -11.17
N PRO A 53 3.09 -3.17 -12.37
CA PRO A 53 2.25 -4.38 -12.51
C PRO A 53 2.76 -5.59 -11.70
N SER A 54 4.05 -5.63 -11.40
CA SER A 54 4.64 -6.67 -10.54
C SER A 54 4.18 -6.58 -9.08
N LEU A 55 3.76 -5.41 -8.62
CA LEU A 55 3.26 -5.17 -7.26
C LEU A 55 1.73 -5.12 -7.19
N ASP A 56 1.05 -4.66 -8.25
CA ASP A 56 -0.40 -4.55 -8.29
C ASP A 56 -1.06 -5.91 -8.54
N ARG A 57 -1.07 -6.71 -7.50
CA ARG A 57 -1.61 -8.08 -7.49
C ARG A 57 -2.20 -8.46 -6.15
N LYS A 58 -3.01 -9.51 -6.15
CA LYS A 58 -3.63 -10.02 -4.91
C LYS A 58 -2.64 -10.69 -3.97
N GLN A 59 -1.57 -11.28 -4.49
CA GLN A 59 -0.55 -11.96 -3.69
C GLN A 59 0.42 -10.94 -3.08
N MET A 60 0.83 -11.17 -1.84
CA MET A 60 1.91 -10.39 -1.25
C MET A 60 3.23 -10.70 -1.94
N VAL A 61 3.98 -9.65 -2.24
CA VAL A 61 5.30 -9.71 -2.90
C VAL A 61 6.37 -9.32 -1.89
N ARG A 62 7.50 -10.04 -1.92
CA ARG A 62 8.72 -9.70 -1.19
C ARG A 62 9.88 -9.55 -2.16
N MET A 63 10.75 -8.59 -1.89
CA MET A 63 12.03 -8.49 -2.57
C MET A 63 12.98 -9.52 -1.95
N THR A 64 13.50 -10.43 -2.77
CA THR A 64 14.54 -11.36 -2.39
C THR A 64 15.83 -10.93 -3.06
N GLY A 65 16.98 -11.11 -2.42
CA GLY A 65 18.26 -10.54 -2.83
C GLY A 65 18.51 -10.43 -4.34
N GLY A 66 19.10 -9.32 -4.77
CA GLY A 66 19.37 -9.02 -6.17
C GLY A 66 18.11 -8.50 -6.91
N GLN A 67 17.76 -9.14 -8.03
CA GLN A 67 16.64 -8.76 -8.90
C GLN A 67 15.42 -9.70 -8.74
N ALA A 68 15.47 -10.63 -7.79
CA ALA A 68 14.42 -11.61 -7.59
C ALA A 68 13.29 -11.07 -6.70
N VAL A 69 12.09 -11.57 -6.95
CA VAL A 69 10.92 -11.34 -6.11
C VAL A 69 10.31 -12.69 -5.72
N SER A 70 9.84 -12.78 -4.49
CA SER A 70 9.04 -13.90 -4.00
C SER A 70 7.58 -13.49 -3.96
N ILE A 71 6.72 -14.34 -4.51
CA ILE A 71 5.27 -14.14 -4.52
C ILE A 71 4.67 -15.18 -3.59
N SER A 72 3.94 -14.75 -2.55
CA SER A 72 3.33 -15.67 -1.61
C SER A 72 2.20 -16.46 -2.26
N GLU A 73 2.17 -17.76 -2.03
CA GLU A 73 1.06 -18.62 -2.46
C GLU A 73 -0.17 -18.47 -1.54
N THR A 74 0.05 -18.17 -0.27
CA THR A 74 -0.97 -18.20 0.79
C THR A 74 -1.30 -16.84 1.38
N ASP A 75 -0.37 -15.86 1.34
CA ASP A 75 -0.64 -14.53 1.88
C ASP A 75 -1.13 -13.61 0.77
N ARG A 76 -2.31 -13.05 0.95
CA ARG A 76 -3.00 -12.24 -0.05
C ARG A 76 -3.53 -10.94 0.53
N TRP A 77 -3.59 -9.94 -0.28
CA TRP A 77 -4.34 -8.72 0.02
C TRP A 77 -5.85 -8.99 -0.02
N SER A 78 -6.61 -8.37 0.89
CA SER A 78 -8.06 -8.52 0.99
C SER A 78 -8.85 -7.78 -0.10
N ALA A 79 -8.18 -6.86 -0.81
CA ALA A 79 -8.72 -6.07 -1.93
C ALA A 79 -7.61 -5.85 -2.99
N PRO A 80 -7.91 -5.28 -4.17
CA PRO A 80 -6.89 -4.83 -5.12
C PRO A 80 -5.88 -3.92 -4.42
N PHE A 81 -4.59 -4.20 -4.60
CA PHE A 81 -3.56 -3.55 -3.79
C PHE A 81 -3.47 -2.04 -4.06
N GLY A 82 -3.56 -1.63 -5.33
CA GLY A 82 -3.56 -0.21 -5.71
C GLY A 82 -4.71 0.57 -5.10
N ASP A 83 -5.92 0.02 -5.12
CA ASP A 83 -7.11 0.65 -4.49
C ASP A 83 -6.93 0.79 -2.98
N MET A 84 -6.38 -0.26 -2.34
CA MET A 84 -6.14 -0.25 -0.90
C MET A 84 -5.11 0.81 -0.51
N VAL A 85 -4.02 0.95 -1.27
CA VAL A 85 -3.01 2.00 -1.06
C VAL A 85 -3.64 3.38 -1.20
N ARG A 86 -4.43 3.62 -2.27
CA ARG A 86 -5.11 4.88 -2.53
C ARG A 86 -6.08 5.25 -1.40
N ASN A 87 -6.89 4.30 -0.96
CA ASN A 87 -7.89 4.53 0.09
C ASN A 87 -7.22 4.83 1.43
N VAL A 88 -6.25 4.00 1.86
CA VAL A 88 -5.55 4.20 3.14
C VAL A 88 -4.75 5.50 3.14
N LEU A 89 -4.08 5.86 2.05
CA LEU A 89 -3.40 7.15 1.94
C LEU A 89 -4.39 8.33 2.07
N SER A 90 -5.59 8.22 1.49
CA SER A 90 -6.63 9.24 1.62
C SER A 90 -7.13 9.38 3.06
N GLU A 91 -7.38 8.27 3.74
CA GLU A 91 -7.76 8.24 5.15
C GLU A 91 -6.64 8.77 6.06
N ASP A 92 -5.39 8.44 5.75
CA ASP A 92 -4.20 8.96 6.44
C ASP A 92 -4.09 10.49 6.28
N LEU A 93 -4.38 11.02 5.09
CA LEU A 93 -4.41 12.47 4.86
C LEU A 93 -5.59 13.13 5.58
N GLU A 94 -6.78 12.52 5.58
CA GLU A 94 -7.94 13.03 6.31
C GLU A 94 -7.66 13.17 7.83
N ALA A 95 -6.91 12.25 8.40
CA ALA A 95 -6.50 12.30 9.80
C ALA A 95 -5.48 13.42 10.11
N ARG A 96 -4.79 13.98 9.11
CA ARG A 96 -3.67 14.94 9.23
C ARG A 96 -3.99 16.35 8.71
N LEU A 97 -5.00 16.46 7.89
CA LEU A 97 -5.41 17.71 7.26
C LEU A 97 -6.70 18.24 7.91
N PRO A 98 -7.05 19.52 7.73
CA PRO A 98 -8.27 20.09 8.27
C PRO A 98 -9.51 19.30 7.81
N LYS A 99 -10.47 19.13 8.71
CA LYS A 99 -11.71 18.38 8.42
C LYS A 99 -12.42 18.93 7.19
N GLY A 100 -12.83 18.01 6.29
CA GLY A 100 -13.58 18.35 5.07
C GLY A 100 -12.72 18.90 3.94
N THR A 101 -11.39 18.90 4.06
CA THR A 101 -10.49 19.33 2.98
C THR A 101 -9.98 18.16 2.13
N VAL A 102 -10.10 16.93 2.60
CA VAL A 102 -9.78 15.73 1.82
C VAL A 102 -11.06 15.16 1.22
N ILE A 103 -11.10 15.07 -0.08
CA ILE A 103 -12.17 14.40 -0.80
C ILE A 103 -11.76 12.92 -0.96
N LEU A 104 -12.62 12.01 -0.52
CA LEU A 104 -12.35 10.57 -0.61
C LEU A 104 -12.25 10.12 -2.08
N PRO A 105 -11.49 9.08 -2.37
CA PRO A 105 -11.42 8.50 -3.72
C PRO A 105 -12.81 8.17 -4.27
N ASP A 106 -12.98 8.41 -5.57
CA ASP A 106 -14.23 8.16 -6.31
C ASP A 106 -15.44 9.01 -5.86
N ALA A 107 -15.29 9.88 -4.86
CA ALA A 107 -16.31 10.86 -4.51
C ALA A 107 -16.31 12.05 -5.50
N PRO A 108 -17.48 12.64 -5.77
CA PRO A 108 -17.56 13.85 -6.58
C PRO A 108 -16.72 14.97 -5.96
N ALA A 109 -15.77 15.50 -6.71
CA ALA A 109 -14.88 16.57 -6.26
C ALA A 109 -15.31 17.93 -6.82
N PRO A 110 -15.30 19.01 -6.01
CA PRO A 110 -15.45 20.39 -6.51
C PRO A 110 -14.40 20.72 -7.58
N ALA A 111 -14.73 21.63 -8.51
CA ALA A 111 -13.85 21.97 -9.64
C ALA A 111 -12.46 22.49 -9.23
N GLN A 112 -12.36 23.14 -8.05
CA GLN A 112 -11.10 23.66 -7.50
C GLN A 112 -10.31 22.62 -6.69
N THR A 113 -10.71 21.34 -6.67
CA THR A 113 -10.00 20.30 -5.93
C THR A 113 -8.67 19.97 -6.61
N ALA A 114 -7.57 20.10 -5.89
CA ALA A 114 -6.26 19.71 -6.39
C ALA A 114 -6.10 18.18 -6.31
N ALA A 115 -5.65 17.58 -7.40
CA ALA A 115 -5.43 16.14 -7.47
C ALA A 115 -4.01 15.80 -6.99
N ILE A 116 -3.91 14.82 -6.08
CA ILE A 116 -2.64 14.20 -5.70
C ILE A 116 -2.51 12.93 -6.54
N VAL A 117 -1.41 12.83 -7.27
CA VAL A 117 -1.04 11.66 -8.06
C VAL A 117 0.25 11.08 -7.49
N VAL A 118 0.22 9.80 -7.12
CA VAL A 118 1.39 9.09 -6.60
C VAL A 118 1.84 8.07 -7.63
N THR A 119 3.13 8.10 -7.97
CA THR A 119 3.77 7.12 -8.86
C THR A 119 4.80 6.35 -8.07
N VAL A 120 4.55 5.07 -7.87
CA VAL A 120 5.38 4.17 -7.07
C VAL A 120 6.31 3.39 -7.98
N SER A 121 7.59 3.36 -7.66
CA SER A 121 8.56 2.48 -8.32
C SER A 121 8.88 1.23 -7.49
N SER A 122 8.74 1.30 -6.16
CA SER A 122 8.92 0.16 -5.24
C SER A 122 8.04 0.34 -4.01
N PHE A 123 7.33 -0.71 -3.62
CA PHE A 123 6.57 -0.76 -2.36
C PHE A 123 6.42 -2.22 -1.92
N ALA A 124 7.45 -2.75 -1.31
CA ALA A 124 7.45 -4.13 -0.84
C ALA A 124 8.44 -4.31 0.33
N PRO A 125 8.21 -5.30 1.21
CA PRO A 125 9.18 -5.73 2.20
C PRO A 125 10.32 -6.54 1.55
N ASP A 126 11.51 -6.47 2.11
CA ASP A 126 12.59 -7.40 1.83
C ASP A 126 12.51 -8.69 2.66
N GLU A 127 13.51 -9.56 2.57
CA GLU A 127 13.60 -10.83 3.34
C GLU A 127 13.66 -10.59 4.84
N ARG A 128 14.20 -9.46 5.29
CA ARG A 128 14.30 -9.08 6.70
C ARG A 128 13.05 -8.36 7.20
N GLY A 129 12.10 -8.11 6.31
CA GLY A 129 10.86 -7.40 6.61
C GLY A 129 11.03 -5.87 6.61
N GLN A 130 12.13 -5.33 6.10
CA GLN A 130 12.25 -3.90 5.88
C GLN A 130 11.42 -3.52 4.65
N VAL A 131 10.46 -2.63 4.84
CA VAL A 131 9.62 -2.07 3.78
C VAL A 131 10.30 -0.83 3.21
N SER A 132 10.35 -0.75 1.88
CA SER A 132 10.80 0.47 1.17
C SER A 132 9.67 0.96 0.26
N LEU A 133 9.33 2.25 0.36
CA LEU A 133 8.44 2.95 -0.55
C LEU A 133 9.24 4.00 -1.31
N ARG A 134 9.37 3.81 -2.61
CA ARG A 134 10.08 4.73 -3.50
C ARG A 134 9.20 5.13 -4.67
N GLY A 135 9.40 6.37 -5.13
CA GLY A 135 8.65 6.91 -6.24
C GLY A 135 8.59 8.43 -6.20
N SER A 136 7.46 8.98 -6.61
CA SER A 136 7.18 10.40 -6.52
C SER A 136 5.70 10.66 -6.28
N TRP A 137 5.37 11.82 -5.77
CA TRP A 137 4.01 12.32 -5.77
C TRP A 137 3.98 13.73 -6.38
N ALA A 138 2.86 14.07 -7.00
CA ALA A 138 2.61 15.38 -7.60
C ALA A 138 1.28 15.93 -7.13
N LEU A 139 1.25 17.25 -6.87
CA LEU A 139 0.05 18.03 -6.72
C LEU A 139 -0.29 18.65 -8.08
N MET A 140 -1.44 18.32 -8.62
CA MET A 140 -1.89 18.82 -9.91
C MET A 140 -2.69 20.10 -9.71
N ASP A 141 -2.39 21.11 -10.50
CA ASP A 141 -3.19 22.34 -10.56
C ASP A 141 -4.56 22.04 -11.18
N PRO A 142 -5.68 22.35 -10.50
CA PRO A 142 -7.01 21.99 -11.00
C PRO A 142 -7.43 22.78 -12.25
N HIS A 143 -6.79 23.89 -12.57
CA HIS A 143 -7.13 24.73 -13.73
C HIS A 143 -6.37 24.32 -14.97
N SER A 144 -5.07 24.05 -14.84
CA SER A 144 -4.20 23.70 -15.95
C SER A 144 -4.09 22.19 -16.19
N GLY A 145 -4.37 21.37 -15.17
CA GLY A 145 -4.13 19.92 -15.19
C GLY A 145 -2.66 19.55 -15.23
N THR A 146 -1.75 20.50 -14.96
CA THR A 146 -0.31 20.26 -14.92
C THR A 146 0.20 20.16 -13.49
N PRO A 147 1.35 19.49 -13.24
CA PRO A 147 1.94 19.44 -11.90
C PRO A 147 2.33 20.85 -11.41
N ALA A 148 1.71 21.32 -10.33
CA ALA A 148 2.14 22.52 -9.62
C ALA A 148 3.34 22.24 -8.72
N LEU A 149 3.44 21.02 -8.21
CA LEU A 149 4.53 20.55 -7.35
C LEU A 149 4.79 19.08 -7.61
N THR A 150 6.06 18.68 -7.58
CA THR A 150 6.47 17.26 -7.58
C THR A 150 7.51 17.03 -6.50
N ARG A 151 7.41 15.93 -5.75
CA ARG A 151 8.35 15.51 -4.71
C ARG A 151 8.72 14.05 -4.89
N GLN A 152 9.96 13.72 -4.58
CA GLN A 152 10.43 12.34 -4.54
C GLN A 152 10.01 11.67 -3.22
N ILE A 153 9.80 10.35 -3.28
CA ILE A 153 9.51 9.49 -2.15
C ILE A 153 10.69 8.52 -1.99
N ASP A 154 11.29 8.51 -0.82
CA ASP A 154 12.26 7.49 -0.39
C ASP A 154 12.06 7.26 1.12
N LEU A 155 11.12 6.38 1.46
CA LEU A 155 10.71 6.08 2.82
C LEU A 155 10.99 4.62 3.14
N GLN A 156 11.34 4.35 4.39
CA GLN A 156 11.65 3.02 4.86
C GLN A 156 11.08 2.80 6.26
N GLU A 157 10.62 1.58 6.52
CA GLU A 157 10.10 1.17 7.83
C GLU A 157 10.53 -0.25 8.12
N GLN A 158 11.01 -0.48 9.34
CA GLN A 158 11.36 -1.82 9.78
C GLN A 158 10.11 -2.54 10.28
N GLY A 159 9.70 -3.57 9.57
CA GLY A 159 8.69 -4.53 10.00
C GLY A 159 9.32 -5.80 10.55
N GLY A 160 8.66 -6.91 10.31
CA GLY A 160 9.15 -8.23 10.65
C GLY A 160 8.98 -9.21 9.49
N PRO A 161 9.49 -10.43 9.64
CA PRO A 161 9.48 -11.42 8.56
C PRO A 161 8.07 -11.97 8.24
N SER A 162 7.10 -11.85 9.15
CA SER A 162 5.73 -12.31 8.90
C SER A 162 4.98 -11.37 7.96
N ALA A 163 3.99 -11.92 7.23
CA ALA A 163 3.14 -11.15 6.33
C ALA A 163 2.34 -10.07 7.08
N GLY A 164 1.86 -10.36 8.29
CA GLY A 164 1.17 -9.37 9.13
C GLY A 164 2.06 -8.22 9.58
N ALA A 165 3.31 -8.51 9.99
CA ALA A 165 4.27 -7.48 10.36
C ALA A 165 4.67 -6.62 9.15
N ALA A 166 4.81 -7.23 7.97
CA ALA A 166 5.05 -6.52 6.73
C ALA A 166 3.89 -5.58 6.36
N ALA A 167 2.64 -6.05 6.46
CA ALA A 167 1.46 -5.22 6.21
C ALA A 167 1.36 -4.04 7.20
N GLY A 168 1.72 -4.24 8.47
CA GLY A 168 1.81 -3.18 9.47
C GLY A 168 2.87 -2.13 9.11
N ALA A 169 4.08 -2.56 8.76
CA ALA A 169 5.14 -1.66 8.32
C ALA A 169 4.78 -0.89 7.03
N MET A 170 4.11 -1.55 6.08
CA MET A 170 3.60 -0.90 4.88
C MET A 170 2.56 0.18 5.22
N SER A 171 1.69 -0.08 6.19
CA SER A 171 0.74 0.93 6.69
C SER A 171 1.45 2.13 7.31
N ASN A 172 2.48 1.89 8.13
CA ASN A 172 3.28 2.96 8.75
C ASN A 172 3.99 3.84 7.71
N VAL A 173 4.55 3.23 6.66
CA VAL A 173 5.21 3.97 5.56
C VAL A 173 4.20 4.85 4.81
N LEU A 174 2.96 4.41 4.60
CA LEU A 174 1.90 5.26 4.02
C LEU A 174 1.58 6.43 4.95
N GLY A 175 1.52 6.20 6.26
CA GLY A 175 1.38 7.27 7.24
C GLY A 175 2.52 8.29 7.21
N GLN A 176 3.76 7.84 7.00
CA GLN A 176 4.92 8.75 6.80
C GLN A 176 4.75 9.56 5.51
N LEU A 177 4.35 8.95 4.40
CA LEU A 177 4.06 9.65 3.16
C LEU A 177 2.95 10.69 3.36
N ALA A 178 1.88 10.34 4.07
CA ALA A 178 0.80 11.28 4.38
C ALA A 178 1.27 12.46 5.24
N ASN A 179 2.19 12.23 6.20
CA ASN A 179 2.82 13.32 6.96
C ASN A 179 3.63 14.26 6.06
N ASP A 180 4.43 13.72 5.13
CA ASP A 180 5.23 14.51 4.19
C ASP A 180 4.34 15.35 3.26
N ILE A 181 3.28 14.75 2.73
CA ILE A 181 2.30 15.45 1.90
C ILE A 181 1.60 16.54 2.72
N ALA A 182 1.07 16.22 3.89
CA ALA A 182 0.35 17.16 4.74
C ALA A 182 1.22 18.34 5.17
N SER A 183 2.49 18.10 5.53
CA SER A 183 3.45 19.16 5.89
C SER A 183 3.76 20.06 4.69
N THR A 184 3.92 19.50 3.50
CA THR A 184 4.18 20.25 2.26
C THR A 184 2.98 21.14 1.89
N LEU A 185 1.75 20.60 2.02
CA LEU A 185 0.53 21.33 1.71
C LEU A 185 0.20 22.42 2.75
N GLY A 186 0.55 22.18 4.01
CA GLY A 186 0.33 23.13 5.12
C GLY A 186 1.34 24.29 5.14
N HIS A 187 2.46 24.16 4.44
CA HIS A 187 3.49 25.20 4.33
C HIS A 187 3.87 25.40 2.85
N PRO A 188 2.96 25.98 2.04
CA PRO A 188 3.31 26.28 0.66
C PRO A 188 4.38 27.36 0.64
N SER A 189 5.66 26.94 0.69
CA SER A 189 6.78 27.82 0.35
C SER A 189 6.79 27.92 -1.18
N LEU A 190 6.14 28.96 -1.68
CA LEU A 190 6.30 29.50 -3.02
C LEU A 190 7.53 30.39 -3.09
#